data_dc16245222e67af166d14d712ddb01f0
#
_entry.id   dc16245222e67af166d14d712ddb01f0
#
_cell.length_a   1.000
_cell.length_b   1.000
_cell.length_c   1.000
_cell.angle_alpha   90.00
_cell.angle_beta   90.00
_cell.angle_gamma   90.00
#
_symmetry.space_group_name_H-M   'P 1'
#
loop_
_entity.id
_entity.type
_entity.pdbx_description
1 polymer ?
#
loop_
_entity_poly.entity_id
_entity_poly.type
_entity_poly.pdbx_seq_one_letter_code
_entity_poly.pdbx_strand_id
1 'polypeptide(L)'
;MSSGGNRYGLRRSGGQHGDVFTSPEVVSYMLDIVGYTADKDLSKTSILEPSCGEGEFVIEIVRRLWESSRRFGFDCKTAFLNNVFAYDIDEEKITSCRGRIEELGLSLPLDGNILQADFLTADIRCFDIVVGNPPYIRYEQIPADLLSNYKQQFHTFHYRADLYILFFEKTLKHLTPGGRHCFICSNRWLKNEYGKKLRGWIAQSFCLESIISLEKASDAFQEDVLAYPAITLISNARLGSTFTFSELTSITELGKDAGRLLPAPVSADWSSAFNRVQSDDTLVTIEEMGFLVGIGVATGADSIFIAKDLPSKVEKELLLPALNARDMSGNRLQWSGQYLLNPYKPNGELINLEDYPQAAAYLISHREALQKRHVAKKNPGKWYKTIDRIVPALKDSPKVLLPDISGNQLIFVDDGQFYPQHNLYYITGGSLRQLQLLSAMLMSDYVKSQLLSITNCMNGGYPRWQSQYLRKLVMPDVNAIEESLAERLLGAYLSFDMARLNDTMADIVSAPRAKSRRRQPQAQQLTFDFAM
;
A
#
# COMPACT_ATOMS: atom_id res chain seq x y z
N MET A 1 -35.63 -0.56 -27.10
CA MET A 1 -34.32 -1.16 -27.46
C MET A 1 -33.24 -0.19 -26.98
N SER A 2 -32.81 -0.31 -25.76
CA SER A 2 -31.70 0.46 -25.21
C SER A 2 -30.49 -0.48 -25.13
N SER A 3 -29.45 -0.16 -25.90
CA SER A 3 -28.17 -0.85 -25.92
C SER A 3 -27.58 -0.93 -24.50
N GLY A 4 -27.44 -2.14 -23.98
CA GLY A 4 -26.71 -2.42 -22.75
C GLY A 4 -25.23 -2.09 -22.92
N GLY A 5 -24.88 -0.84 -22.73
CA GLY A 5 -23.48 -0.40 -22.68
C GLY A 5 -22.91 -0.71 -21.31
N ASN A 6 -21.71 -1.29 -21.31
CA ASN A 6 -20.86 -1.48 -20.13
C ASN A 6 -20.90 -0.22 -19.25
N ARG A 7 -21.56 -0.29 -18.09
CA ARG A 7 -21.86 0.87 -17.21
C ARG A 7 -20.62 1.59 -16.69
N TYR A 8 -19.45 0.95 -16.72
CA TYR A 8 -18.19 1.57 -16.33
C TYR A 8 -17.40 2.20 -17.50
N GLY A 9 -17.96 2.20 -18.74
CA GLY A 9 -17.34 2.86 -19.90
C GLY A 9 -15.98 2.29 -20.33
N LEU A 10 -15.64 1.10 -19.87
CA LEU A 10 -14.40 0.42 -20.21
C LEU A 10 -14.49 -0.07 -21.66
N ARG A 11 -13.83 0.66 -22.58
CA ARG A 11 -13.72 0.24 -23.98
C ARG A 11 -12.98 -1.10 -24.04
N ARG A 12 -13.51 -2.04 -24.80
CA ARG A 12 -12.82 -3.25 -25.25
C ARG A 12 -11.54 -2.86 -25.99
N SER A 13 -10.42 -2.85 -25.31
CA SER A 13 -9.10 -2.97 -25.90
C SER A 13 -8.44 -4.12 -25.17
N GLY A 14 -8.07 -5.16 -25.88
CA GLY A 14 -7.64 -6.46 -25.36
C GLY A 14 -6.78 -6.39 -24.10
N GLY A 15 -7.18 -7.16 -23.10
CA GLY A 15 -6.29 -7.59 -22.01
C GLY A 15 -5.85 -6.54 -20.99
N GLN A 16 -6.61 -5.48 -20.66
CA GLN A 16 -6.18 -4.53 -19.64
C GLN A 16 -7.30 -4.06 -18.71
N HIS A 17 -7.15 -4.38 -17.40
CA HIS A 17 -7.66 -3.75 -16.19
C HIS A 17 -9.08 -4.16 -15.72
N GLY A 18 -9.13 -5.25 -14.98
CA GLY A 18 -10.24 -5.60 -14.10
C GLY A 18 -10.60 -7.09 -14.03
N ASP A 19 -10.41 -7.82 -15.07
CA ASP A 19 -10.73 -9.24 -15.13
C ASP A 19 -9.50 -10.07 -14.78
N VAL A 20 -9.50 -10.65 -13.59
CA VAL A 20 -8.43 -11.53 -13.11
C VAL A 20 -9.03 -12.91 -12.94
N PHE A 21 -8.72 -13.84 -13.84
CA PHE A 21 -9.19 -15.22 -13.76
C PHE A 21 -8.47 -15.96 -12.63
N THR A 22 -9.25 -16.48 -11.68
CA THR A 22 -8.75 -17.26 -10.55
C THR A 22 -8.56 -18.71 -10.98
N SER A 23 -7.39 -19.30 -10.67
CA SER A 23 -7.14 -20.71 -11.03
C SER A 23 -8.09 -21.66 -10.29
N PRO A 24 -8.45 -22.82 -10.90
CA PRO A 24 -9.32 -23.81 -10.27
C PRO A 24 -8.81 -24.30 -8.91
N GLU A 25 -7.50 -24.39 -8.72
CA GLU A 25 -6.87 -24.81 -7.47
C GLU A 25 -7.13 -23.80 -6.36
N VAL A 26 -7.03 -22.51 -6.67
CA VAL A 26 -7.32 -21.41 -5.73
C VAL A 26 -8.81 -21.39 -5.39
N VAL A 27 -9.68 -21.53 -6.37
CA VAL A 27 -11.14 -21.60 -6.17
C VAL A 27 -11.50 -22.76 -5.24
N SER A 28 -10.99 -23.96 -5.53
CA SER A 28 -11.22 -25.15 -4.71
C SER A 28 -10.76 -24.93 -3.27
N TYR A 29 -9.52 -24.44 -3.10
CA TYR A 29 -8.97 -24.16 -1.78
C TYR A 29 -9.79 -23.12 -0.99
N MET A 30 -10.22 -22.04 -1.62
CA MET A 30 -11.04 -21.01 -0.97
C MET A 30 -12.38 -21.57 -0.49
N LEU A 31 -13.01 -22.43 -1.27
CA LEU A 31 -14.25 -23.13 -0.89
C LEU A 31 -14.00 -24.13 0.27
N ASP A 32 -12.84 -24.78 0.30
CA ASP A 32 -12.46 -25.68 1.40
C ASP A 32 -12.33 -24.92 2.72
N ILE A 33 -11.59 -23.81 2.73
CA ILE A 33 -11.33 -23.07 3.98
C ILE A 33 -12.56 -22.34 4.51
N VAL A 34 -13.55 -21.96 3.66
CA VAL A 34 -14.84 -21.46 4.16
C VAL A 34 -15.76 -22.59 4.61
N GLY A 35 -15.40 -23.84 4.33
CA GLY A 35 -16.13 -25.03 4.75
C GLY A 35 -17.31 -25.39 3.84
N TYR A 36 -17.35 -24.91 2.59
CA TYR A 36 -18.33 -25.31 1.58
C TYR A 36 -17.83 -26.57 0.86
N THR A 37 -17.89 -27.72 1.52
CA THR A 37 -17.34 -29.00 1.06
C THR A 37 -18.42 -30.06 0.86
N ALA A 38 -18.30 -30.89 -0.18
CA ALA A 38 -19.32 -31.88 -0.56
C ALA A 38 -19.51 -33.03 0.46
N ASP A 39 -18.66 -33.15 1.45
CA ASP A 39 -18.78 -34.08 2.58
C ASP A 39 -19.75 -33.59 3.67
N LYS A 40 -20.30 -32.38 3.54
CA LYS A 40 -21.31 -31.78 4.41
C LYS A 40 -22.67 -31.68 3.70
N ASP A 41 -23.75 -31.62 4.48
CA ASP A 41 -25.07 -31.31 3.97
C ASP A 41 -25.16 -29.81 3.63
N LEU A 42 -25.05 -29.49 2.34
CA LEU A 42 -25.08 -28.11 1.83
C LEU A 42 -26.51 -27.59 1.60
N SER A 43 -27.56 -28.40 1.84
CA SER A 43 -28.95 -27.98 1.61
C SER A 43 -29.41 -26.79 2.43
N LYS A 44 -28.68 -26.46 3.51
CA LYS A 44 -29.01 -25.38 4.46
C LYS A 44 -27.94 -24.28 4.51
N THR A 45 -26.93 -24.35 3.66
CA THR A 45 -25.82 -23.40 3.65
C THR A 45 -25.98 -22.43 2.49
N SER A 46 -26.28 -21.19 2.81
CA SER A 46 -26.37 -20.13 1.81
C SER A 46 -25.01 -19.57 1.44
N ILE A 47 -24.76 -19.40 0.14
CA ILE A 47 -23.49 -18.91 -0.40
C ILE A 47 -23.72 -17.82 -1.45
N LEU A 48 -22.88 -16.80 -1.39
CA LEU A 48 -22.89 -15.64 -2.29
C LEU A 48 -21.54 -15.47 -2.98
N GLU A 49 -21.60 -15.26 -4.29
CA GLU A 49 -20.51 -14.70 -5.08
C GLU A 49 -20.92 -13.34 -5.65
N PRO A 50 -20.30 -12.21 -5.18
CA PRO A 50 -20.79 -10.88 -5.51
C PRO A 50 -20.28 -10.31 -6.85
N SER A 51 -19.40 -11.02 -7.57
CA SER A 51 -18.77 -10.60 -8.85
C SER A 51 -18.32 -11.83 -9.63
N CYS A 52 -19.32 -12.61 -10.11
CA CYS A 52 -19.05 -13.98 -10.55
C CYS A 52 -18.30 -14.11 -11.90
N GLY A 53 -18.19 -13.03 -12.67
CA GLY A 53 -17.53 -13.09 -13.96
C GLY A 53 -18.14 -14.17 -14.85
N GLU A 54 -17.31 -15.00 -15.45
CA GLU A 54 -17.74 -16.15 -16.27
C GLU A 54 -18.03 -17.41 -15.43
N GLY A 55 -18.01 -17.32 -14.08
CA GLY A 55 -18.50 -18.34 -13.16
C GLY A 55 -17.45 -19.27 -12.58
N GLU A 56 -16.18 -18.88 -12.47
CA GLU A 56 -15.11 -19.73 -11.94
C GLU A 56 -15.48 -20.33 -10.56
N PHE A 57 -15.97 -19.50 -9.64
CA PHE A 57 -16.45 -19.97 -8.33
C PHE A 57 -17.81 -20.65 -8.43
N VAL A 58 -18.74 -20.06 -9.17
CA VAL A 58 -20.14 -20.58 -9.25
C VAL A 58 -20.18 -22.01 -9.74
N ILE A 59 -19.38 -22.35 -10.76
CA ILE A 59 -19.32 -23.72 -11.32
C ILE A 59 -18.88 -24.72 -10.25
N GLU A 60 -17.83 -24.40 -9.50
CA GLU A 60 -17.35 -25.29 -8.43
C GLU A 60 -18.33 -25.34 -7.26
N ILE A 61 -19.00 -24.24 -6.91
CA ILE A 61 -20.10 -24.20 -5.93
C ILE A 61 -21.22 -25.16 -6.34
N VAL A 62 -21.66 -25.07 -7.59
CA VAL A 62 -22.75 -25.94 -8.14
C VAL A 62 -22.32 -27.40 -8.14
N ARG A 63 -21.07 -27.71 -8.53
CA ARG A 63 -20.54 -29.07 -8.51
C ARG A 63 -20.57 -29.67 -7.11
N ARG A 64 -20.06 -28.92 -6.10
CA ARG A 64 -20.07 -29.36 -4.70
C ARG A 64 -21.49 -29.53 -4.16
N LEU A 65 -22.40 -28.64 -4.50
CA LEU A 65 -23.81 -28.76 -4.12
C LEU A 65 -24.43 -30.03 -4.69
N TRP A 66 -24.20 -30.32 -5.98
CA TRP A 66 -24.68 -31.54 -6.61
C TRP A 66 -24.09 -32.81 -5.99
N GLU A 67 -22.79 -32.85 -5.73
CA GLU A 67 -22.13 -33.97 -5.04
C GLU A 67 -22.68 -34.17 -3.62
N SER A 68 -22.87 -33.10 -2.86
CA SER A 68 -23.50 -33.10 -1.55
C SER A 68 -24.95 -33.64 -1.63
N SER A 69 -25.73 -33.19 -2.64
CA SER A 69 -27.11 -33.65 -2.79
C SER A 69 -27.21 -35.15 -3.01
N ARG A 70 -26.29 -35.73 -3.76
CA ARG A 70 -26.22 -37.19 -3.99
C ARG A 70 -25.82 -37.92 -2.70
N ARG A 71 -24.97 -37.33 -1.89
CA ARG A 71 -24.49 -37.96 -0.67
C ARG A 71 -25.51 -37.90 0.47
N PHE A 72 -26.24 -36.79 0.59
CA PHE A 72 -27.16 -36.54 1.71
C PHE A 72 -28.64 -36.70 1.33
N GLY A 73 -28.97 -36.93 0.04
CA GLY A 73 -30.28 -37.27 -0.43
C GLY A 73 -31.29 -36.11 -0.51
N PHE A 74 -30.82 -34.86 -0.66
CA PHE A 74 -31.69 -33.70 -0.83
C PHE A 74 -31.87 -33.30 -2.31
N ASP A 75 -32.94 -32.54 -2.63
CA ASP A 75 -33.16 -32.02 -3.97
C ASP A 75 -32.22 -30.88 -4.30
N CYS A 76 -31.31 -31.11 -5.26
CA CYS A 76 -30.28 -30.15 -5.67
C CYS A 76 -30.88 -28.85 -6.23
N LYS A 77 -32.00 -28.93 -7.00
CA LYS A 77 -32.64 -27.75 -7.57
C LYS A 77 -33.22 -26.83 -6.52
N THR A 78 -33.92 -27.38 -5.56
CA THR A 78 -34.48 -26.64 -4.44
C THR A 78 -33.37 -26.03 -3.57
N ALA A 79 -32.28 -26.77 -3.30
CA ALA A 79 -31.14 -26.27 -2.56
C ALA A 79 -30.41 -25.13 -3.30
N PHE A 80 -30.25 -25.27 -4.63
CA PHE A 80 -29.67 -24.21 -5.45
C PHE A 80 -30.54 -22.94 -5.40
N LEU A 81 -31.84 -23.04 -5.65
CA LEU A 81 -32.76 -21.89 -5.62
C LEU A 81 -32.74 -21.14 -4.29
N ASN A 82 -32.63 -21.86 -3.20
CA ASN A 82 -32.72 -21.28 -1.89
C ASN A 82 -31.38 -20.71 -1.42
N ASN A 83 -30.23 -21.21 -1.88
CA ASN A 83 -28.97 -21.03 -1.17
C ASN A 83 -27.83 -20.50 -2.04
N VAL A 84 -27.84 -20.64 -3.36
CA VAL A 84 -26.73 -20.17 -4.21
C VAL A 84 -27.11 -18.87 -4.90
N PHE A 85 -26.32 -17.81 -4.70
CA PHE A 85 -26.57 -16.53 -5.36
C PHE A 85 -25.26 -15.96 -5.93
N ALA A 86 -25.34 -15.44 -7.15
CA ALA A 86 -24.22 -14.80 -7.80
C ALA A 86 -24.66 -13.54 -8.55
N TYR A 87 -23.78 -12.56 -8.60
CA TYR A 87 -24.00 -11.27 -9.24
C TYR A 87 -22.85 -10.93 -10.17
N ASP A 88 -23.15 -10.33 -11.29
CA ASP A 88 -22.19 -9.54 -12.07
C ASP A 88 -22.93 -8.39 -12.76
N ILE A 89 -22.22 -7.30 -13.03
CA ILE A 89 -22.80 -6.15 -13.72
C ILE A 89 -22.82 -6.35 -15.24
N ASP A 90 -21.97 -7.23 -15.75
CA ASP A 90 -21.78 -7.50 -17.17
C ASP A 90 -22.71 -8.61 -17.66
N GLU A 91 -23.61 -8.30 -18.61
CA GLU A 91 -24.57 -9.21 -19.17
C GLU A 91 -23.92 -10.37 -19.96
N GLU A 92 -22.82 -10.10 -20.66
CA GLU A 92 -22.12 -11.14 -21.44
C GLU A 92 -21.49 -12.18 -20.51
N LYS A 93 -20.91 -11.73 -19.38
CA LYS A 93 -20.34 -12.61 -18.35
C LYS A 93 -21.42 -13.47 -17.68
N ILE A 94 -22.55 -12.87 -17.32
CA ILE A 94 -23.69 -13.63 -16.78
C ILE A 94 -24.19 -14.67 -17.77
N THR A 95 -24.26 -14.33 -19.05
CA THR A 95 -24.67 -15.26 -20.11
C THR A 95 -23.66 -16.41 -20.24
N SER A 96 -22.36 -16.10 -20.23
CA SER A 96 -21.29 -17.12 -20.25
C SER A 96 -21.36 -18.02 -19.01
N CYS A 97 -21.49 -17.43 -17.81
CA CYS A 97 -21.61 -18.16 -16.54
C CYS A 97 -22.81 -19.14 -16.57
N ARG A 98 -23.99 -18.69 -17.00
CA ARG A 98 -25.17 -19.54 -17.11
C ARG A 98 -24.94 -20.67 -18.10
N GLY A 99 -24.39 -20.40 -19.29
CA GLY A 99 -24.09 -21.43 -20.30
C GLY A 99 -23.14 -22.50 -19.75
N ARG A 100 -22.08 -22.11 -19.06
CA ARG A 100 -21.14 -23.06 -18.42
C ARG A 100 -21.78 -23.89 -17.29
N ILE A 101 -22.76 -23.34 -16.56
CA ILE A 101 -23.54 -24.13 -15.57
C ILE A 101 -24.46 -25.11 -16.28
N GLU A 102 -25.11 -24.73 -17.39
CA GLU A 102 -25.95 -25.60 -18.18
C GLU A 102 -25.16 -26.79 -18.77
N GLU A 103 -23.91 -26.57 -19.17
CA GLU A 103 -23.00 -27.62 -19.63
C GLU A 103 -22.77 -28.74 -18.61
N LEU A 104 -22.98 -28.45 -17.30
CA LEU A 104 -22.94 -29.49 -16.27
C LEU A 104 -24.13 -30.48 -16.35
N GLY A 105 -25.15 -30.20 -17.15
CA GLY A 105 -26.32 -31.08 -17.38
C GLY A 105 -27.27 -31.19 -16.18
N LEU A 106 -27.21 -30.26 -15.22
CA LEU A 106 -28.00 -30.35 -13.98
C LEU A 106 -29.41 -29.73 -14.06
N SER A 107 -29.77 -29.08 -15.18
CA SER A 107 -31.07 -28.43 -15.43
C SER A 107 -31.51 -27.53 -14.25
N LEU A 108 -30.64 -26.65 -13.76
CA LEU A 108 -30.90 -25.74 -12.65
C LEU A 108 -31.67 -24.49 -13.10
N PRO A 109 -32.55 -23.90 -12.29
CA PRO A 109 -33.27 -22.67 -12.59
C PRO A 109 -32.37 -21.44 -12.29
N LEU A 110 -31.63 -20.93 -13.28
CA LEU A 110 -30.57 -19.96 -13.11
C LEU A 110 -31.05 -18.52 -12.97
N ASP A 111 -32.19 -18.14 -13.56
CA ASP A 111 -32.63 -16.74 -13.71
C ASP A 111 -32.87 -15.99 -12.38
N GLY A 112 -33.25 -16.73 -11.34
CA GLY A 112 -33.50 -16.15 -10.02
C GLY A 112 -32.28 -15.97 -9.14
N ASN A 113 -31.14 -16.56 -9.52
CA ASN A 113 -29.99 -16.73 -8.64
C ASN A 113 -28.68 -16.24 -9.23
N ILE A 114 -28.52 -16.31 -10.55
CA ILE A 114 -27.37 -15.80 -11.28
C ILE A 114 -27.80 -14.49 -11.94
N LEU A 115 -27.48 -13.36 -11.30
CA LEU A 115 -28.17 -12.09 -11.56
C LEU A 115 -27.24 -11.06 -12.23
N GLN A 116 -27.72 -10.49 -13.32
CA GLN A 116 -27.12 -9.29 -13.89
C GLN A 116 -27.57 -8.07 -13.07
N ALA A 117 -26.70 -7.57 -12.21
CA ALA A 117 -26.96 -6.37 -11.42
C ALA A 117 -25.66 -5.73 -10.89
N ASP A 118 -25.73 -4.42 -10.61
CA ASP A 118 -24.72 -3.78 -9.77
C ASP A 118 -24.88 -4.27 -8.33
N PHE A 119 -24.01 -5.20 -7.94
CA PHE A 119 -24.04 -5.78 -6.60
C PHE A 119 -24.01 -4.73 -5.49
N LEU A 120 -23.25 -3.64 -5.65
CA LEU A 120 -23.12 -2.62 -4.60
C LEU A 120 -24.42 -1.89 -4.30
N THR A 121 -25.35 -1.80 -5.26
CA THR A 121 -26.66 -1.17 -5.10
C THR A 121 -27.82 -2.16 -4.92
N ALA A 122 -27.60 -3.45 -5.21
CA ALA A 122 -28.63 -4.48 -5.07
C ALA A 122 -29.08 -4.65 -3.61
N ASP A 123 -30.36 -4.93 -3.40
CA ASP A 123 -30.86 -5.39 -2.09
C ASP A 123 -30.57 -6.88 -1.92
N ILE A 124 -29.91 -7.26 -0.81
CA ILE A 124 -29.47 -8.63 -0.56
C ILE A 124 -29.80 -9.06 0.86
N ARG A 125 -30.06 -10.36 1.03
CA ARG A 125 -30.19 -11.00 2.34
C ARG A 125 -28.83 -11.29 2.97
N CYS A 126 -28.82 -11.83 4.19
CA CYS A 126 -27.61 -12.37 4.81
C CYS A 126 -27.29 -13.78 4.28
N PHE A 127 -25.98 -14.12 4.30
CA PHE A 127 -25.44 -15.39 3.80
C PHE A 127 -24.52 -16.03 4.84
N ASP A 128 -24.47 -17.37 4.83
CA ASP A 128 -23.55 -18.13 5.68
C ASP A 128 -22.13 -18.09 5.14
N ILE A 129 -21.99 -18.02 3.82
CA ILE A 129 -20.70 -17.96 3.13
C ILE A 129 -20.73 -16.88 2.05
N VAL A 130 -19.66 -16.09 2.01
CA VAL A 130 -19.37 -15.21 0.88
C VAL A 130 -17.97 -15.55 0.37
N VAL A 131 -17.87 -15.80 -0.94
CA VAL A 131 -16.60 -16.12 -1.59
C VAL A 131 -16.51 -15.38 -2.94
N GLY A 132 -15.31 -15.03 -3.38
CA GLY A 132 -15.13 -14.46 -4.71
C GLY A 132 -13.82 -13.70 -4.90
N ASN A 133 -13.66 -13.17 -6.12
CA ASN A 133 -12.60 -12.28 -6.54
C ASN A 133 -13.22 -10.94 -6.98
N PRO A 134 -13.38 -9.96 -6.07
CA PRO A 134 -14.03 -8.69 -6.39
C PRO A 134 -13.19 -7.84 -7.35
N PRO A 135 -13.81 -6.95 -8.17
CA PRO A 135 -13.13 -6.23 -9.24
C PRO A 135 -12.09 -5.23 -8.75
N TYR A 136 -10.93 -5.18 -9.45
CA TYR A 136 -9.80 -4.28 -9.19
C TYR A 136 -9.94 -2.96 -9.97
N ILE A 137 -11.03 -2.22 -9.75
CA ILE A 137 -11.33 -0.96 -10.42
C ILE A 137 -10.97 0.20 -9.51
N ARG A 138 -10.11 1.11 -9.98
CA ARG A 138 -9.77 2.32 -9.24
C ARG A 138 -10.91 3.31 -9.27
N TYR A 139 -11.07 4.08 -8.21
CA TYR A 139 -12.17 5.03 -8.07
C TYR A 139 -12.22 6.06 -9.23
N GLU A 140 -11.06 6.45 -9.81
CA GLU A 140 -10.97 7.36 -10.95
C GLU A 140 -11.63 6.81 -12.23
N GLN A 141 -11.82 5.50 -12.30
CA GLN A 141 -12.44 4.79 -13.43
C GLN A 141 -13.95 4.58 -13.25
N ILE A 142 -14.49 4.91 -12.06
CA ILE A 142 -15.92 4.76 -11.76
C ILE A 142 -16.67 5.98 -12.29
N PRO A 143 -17.79 5.82 -13.03
CA PRO A 143 -18.65 6.91 -13.47
C PRO A 143 -19.10 7.79 -12.29
N ALA A 144 -19.16 9.11 -12.51
CA ALA A 144 -19.37 10.10 -11.45
C ALA A 144 -20.71 9.94 -10.72
N ASP A 145 -21.75 9.49 -11.40
CA ASP A 145 -23.09 9.21 -10.86
C ASP A 145 -23.05 8.03 -9.87
N LEU A 146 -22.42 6.91 -10.25
CA LEU A 146 -22.21 5.75 -9.38
C LEU A 146 -21.32 6.09 -8.20
N LEU A 147 -20.23 6.83 -8.45
CA LEU A 147 -19.29 7.25 -7.41
C LEU A 147 -19.98 8.10 -6.33
N SER A 148 -20.87 9.02 -6.73
CA SER A 148 -21.64 9.83 -5.80
C SER A 148 -22.56 9.00 -4.90
N ASN A 149 -23.21 7.98 -5.48
CA ASN A 149 -24.08 7.05 -4.75
C ASN A 149 -23.25 6.19 -3.76
N TYR A 150 -22.15 5.59 -4.20
CA TYR A 150 -21.30 4.77 -3.33
C TYR A 150 -20.72 5.57 -2.16
N LYS A 151 -20.33 6.83 -2.40
CA LYS A 151 -19.82 7.72 -1.35
C LYS A 151 -20.85 7.96 -0.23
N GLN A 152 -22.13 7.97 -0.55
CA GLN A 152 -23.20 8.16 0.44
C GLN A 152 -23.54 6.86 1.20
N GLN A 153 -23.40 5.71 0.56
CA GLN A 153 -23.83 4.43 1.10
C GLN A 153 -22.77 3.73 1.95
N PHE A 154 -21.47 3.93 1.61
CA PHE A 154 -20.39 3.16 2.22
C PHE A 154 -19.49 4.03 3.10
N HIS A 155 -19.35 3.64 4.37
CA HIS A 155 -18.53 4.37 5.32
C HIS A 155 -17.02 4.14 5.09
N THR A 156 -16.63 2.98 4.51
CA THR A 156 -15.24 2.67 4.16
C THR A 156 -14.77 3.37 2.89
N PHE A 157 -15.68 4.07 2.20
CA PHE A 157 -15.33 4.80 0.99
C PHE A 157 -14.13 5.74 1.21
N HIS A 158 -13.17 5.68 0.28
CA HIS A 158 -12.00 6.54 0.25
C HIS A 158 -11.65 6.86 -1.22
N TYR A 159 -11.34 8.12 -1.51
CA TYR A 159 -11.08 8.64 -2.87
C TYR A 159 -9.86 8.06 -3.60
N ARG A 160 -9.07 7.21 -2.96
CA ARG A 160 -7.92 6.47 -3.54
C ARG A 160 -8.08 4.96 -3.43
N ALA A 161 -9.25 4.49 -3.02
CA ALA A 161 -9.49 3.07 -2.84
C ALA A 161 -9.83 2.40 -4.17
N ASP A 162 -9.51 1.12 -4.26
CA ASP A 162 -10.07 0.25 -5.28
C ASP A 162 -11.50 -0.17 -4.89
N LEU A 163 -12.33 -0.47 -5.88
CA LEU A 163 -13.76 -0.76 -5.71
C LEU A 163 -14.01 -1.95 -4.76
N TYR A 164 -13.12 -2.93 -4.70
CA TYR A 164 -13.25 -4.10 -3.84
C TYR A 164 -13.42 -3.77 -2.35
N ILE A 165 -12.97 -2.61 -1.88
CA ILE A 165 -13.18 -2.15 -0.49
C ILE A 165 -14.67 -2.06 -0.15
N LEU A 166 -15.49 -1.62 -1.11
CA LEU A 166 -16.94 -1.50 -0.93
C LEU A 166 -17.61 -2.88 -0.97
N PHE A 167 -17.07 -3.81 -1.77
CA PHE A 167 -17.50 -5.21 -1.75
C PHE A 167 -17.27 -5.85 -0.37
N PHE A 168 -16.10 -5.64 0.24
CA PHE A 168 -15.87 -6.08 1.63
C PHE A 168 -16.91 -5.51 2.59
N GLU A 169 -17.17 -4.21 2.53
CA GLU A 169 -18.13 -3.59 3.45
C GLU A 169 -19.52 -4.18 3.27
N LYS A 170 -20.01 -4.28 2.04
CA LYS A 170 -21.35 -4.80 1.78
C LYS A 170 -21.48 -6.26 2.19
N THR A 171 -20.53 -7.10 1.80
CA THR A 171 -20.60 -8.53 2.08
C THR A 171 -20.45 -8.85 3.56
N LEU A 172 -19.52 -8.18 4.28
CA LEU A 172 -19.36 -8.38 5.71
C LEU A 172 -20.60 -7.95 6.52
N LYS A 173 -21.30 -6.88 6.10
CA LYS A 173 -22.59 -6.47 6.71
C LYS A 173 -23.69 -7.52 6.56
N HIS A 174 -23.59 -8.37 5.52
CA HIS A 174 -24.59 -9.37 5.21
C HIS A 174 -24.12 -10.80 5.49
N LEU A 175 -23.20 -10.98 6.43
CA LEU A 175 -22.88 -12.30 6.98
C LEU A 175 -23.86 -12.66 8.11
N THR A 176 -24.36 -13.90 8.09
CA THR A 176 -25.06 -14.46 9.23
C THR A 176 -24.12 -14.56 10.45
N PRO A 177 -24.64 -14.63 11.68
CA PRO A 177 -23.81 -14.96 12.85
C PRO A 177 -23.07 -16.29 12.64
N GLY A 178 -21.75 -16.28 12.76
CA GLY A 178 -20.88 -17.43 12.46
C GLY A 178 -20.57 -17.61 10.97
N GLY A 179 -21.13 -16.79 10.09
CA GLY A 179 -20.88 -16.83 8.65
C GLY A 179 -19.42 -16.47 8.31
N ARG A 180 -18.93 -16.97 7.17
CA ARG A 180 -17.55 -16.84 6.70
C ARG A 180 -17.44 -16.10 5.38
N HIS A 181 -16.47 -15.24 5.31
CA HIS A 181 -16.14 -14.42 4.15
C HIS A 181 -14.73 -14.73 3.68
N CYS A 182 -14.57 -15.09 2.40
CA CYS A 182 -13.26 -15.36 1.82
C CYS A 182 -13.13 -14.67 0.45
N PHE A 183 -12.29 -13.65 0.40
CA PHE A 183 -11.94 -12.97 -0.86
C PHE A 183 -10.48 -13.18 -1.21
N ILE A 184 -10.22 -13.34 -2.52
CA ILE A 184 -8.91 -13.11 -3.09
C ILE A 184 -8.90 -11.73 -3.74
N CYS A 185 -8.02 -10.84 -3.32
CA CYS A 185 -7.89 -9.52 -3.92
C CYS A 185 -6.50 -8.94 -3.65
N SER A 186 -6.20 -7.74 -4.21
CA SER A 186 -4.93 -7.07 -3.94
C SER A 186 -4.71 -6.88 -2.43
N ASN A 187 -3.50 -7.21 -1.95
CA ASN A 187 -3.10 -7.05 -0.54
C ASN A 187 -2.88 -5.57 -0.13
N ARG A 188 -3.00 -4.63 -1.06
CA ARG A 188 -2.71 -3.19 -0.82
C ARG A 188 -3.57 -2.60 0.30
N TRP A 189 -4.81 -3.04 0.44
CA TRP A 189 -5.68 -2.57 1.51
C TRP A 189 -5.20 -2.95 2.91
N LEU A 190 -4.40 -4.01 3.04
CA LEU A 190 -3.80 -4.44 4.30
C LEU A 190 -2.76 -3.43 4.84
N LYS A 191 -2.15 -2.65 3.94
CA LYS A 191 -1.01 -1.77 4.26
C LYS A 191 -1.30 -0.28 4.01
N ASN A 192 -2.08 0.06 2.97
CA ASN A 192 -2.30 1.44 2.52
C ASN A 192 -3.31 2.22 3.37
N GLU A 193 -3.23 3.55 3.32
CA GLU A 193 -4.11 4.45 4.07
C GLU A 193 -5.58 4.26 3.70
N TYR A 194 -5.90 4.03 2.42
CA TYR A 194 -7.29 3.85 1.99
C TYR A 194 -7.98 2.61 2.60
N GLY A 195 -7.21 1.58 3.03
CA GLY A 195 -7.74 0.41 3.73
C GLY A 195 -7.98 0.62 5.23
N LYS A 196 -7.56 1.75 5.79
CA LYS A 196 -7.57 2.01 7.23
C LYS A 196 -8.95 1.86 7.88
N LYS A 197 -9.99 2.44 7.26
CA LYS A 197 -11.36 2.33 7.78
C LYS A 197 -11.85 0.88 7.80
N LEU A 198 -11.61 0.14 6.71
CA LEU A 198 -11.98 -1.28 6.62
C LEU A 198 -11.23 -2.12 7.65
N ARG A 199 -9.91 -1.95 7.77
CA ARG A 199 -9.09 -2.66 8.77
C ARG A 199 -9.57 -2.38 10.19
N GLY A 200 -9.83 -1.12 10.53
CA GLY A 200 -10.34 -0.73 11.85
C GLY A 200 -11.69 -1.37 12.17
N TRP A 201 -12.58 -1.42 11.20
CA TRP A 201 -13.88 -2.05 11.36
C TRP A 201 -13.79 -3.58 11.49
N ILE A 202 -12.97 -4.25 10.67
CA ILE A 202 -12.72 -5.69 10.81
C ILE A 202 -12.15 -6.01 12.20
N ALA A 203 -11.12 -5.28 12.62
CA ALA A 203 -10.48 -5.50 13.92
C ALA A 203 -11.41 -5.34 15.14
N GLN A 204 -12.49 -4.56 15.00
CA GLN A 204 -13.44 -4.29 16.08
C GLN A 204 -14.68 -5.18 16.03
N SER A 205 -15.05 -5.70 14.87
CA SER A 205 -16.38 -6.30 14.66
C SER A 205 -16.37 -7.73 14.13
N PHE A 206 -15.24 -8.21 13.59
CA PHE A 206 -15.13 -9.51 12.94
C PHE A 206 -13.90 -10.29 13.41
N CYS A 207 -13.94 -11.61 13.30
CA CYS A 207 -12.78 -12.44 13.54
C CYS A 207 -11.97 -12.57 12.23
N LEU A 208 -10.76 -12.04 12.21
CA LEU A 208 -9.78 -12.34 11.17
C LEU A 208 -9.21 -13.72 11.45
N GLU A 209 -9.48 -14.71 10.60
CA GLU A 209 -9.02 -16.09 10.77
C GLU A 209 -7.69 -16.34 10.06
N SER A 210 -7.56 -15.86 8.80
CA SER A 210 -6.36 -16.13 8.02
C SER A 210 -6.11 -15.06 6.96
N ILE A 211 -4.82 -14.82 6.67
CA ILE A 211 -4.34 -14.10 5.49
C ILE A 211 -3.27 -14.94 4.81
N ILE A 212 -3.46 -15.22 3.53
CA ILE A 212 -2.51 -15.96 2.70
C ILE A 212 -2.05 -15.01 1.59
N SER A 213 -0.79 -14.57 1.67
CA SER A 213 -0.17 -13.73 0.64
C SER A 213 0.32 -14.60 -0.51
N LEU A 214 -0.13 -14.29 -1.71
CA LEU A 214 0.31 -14.88 -2.96
C LEU A 214 1.20 -13.90 -3.76
N GLU A 215 1.72 -12.88 -3.10
CA GLU A 215 2.54 -11.83 -3.73
C GLU A 215 3.77 -12.39 -4.45
N LYS A 216 4.31 -13.52 -3.99
CA LYS A 216 5.46 -14.21 -4.57
C LYS A 216 5.09 -15.37 -5.50
N ALA A 217 3.83 -15.75 -5.55
CA ALA A 217 3.31 -16.86 -6.35
C ALA A 217 2.89 -16.34 -7.74
N SER A 218 3.79 -16.45 -8.71
CA SER A 218 3.54 -16.02 -10.10
C SER A 218 2.50 -16.85 -10.83
N ASP A 219 2.16 -18.02 -10.30
CA ASP A 219 1.20 -19.00 -10.84
C ASP A 219 -0.23 -18.86 -10.29
N ALA A 220 -0.50 -17.86 -9.46
CA ALA A 220 -1.81 -17.65 -8.84
C ALA A 220 -2.91 -17.19 -9.84
N PHE A 221 -2.52 -16.62 -10.96
CA PHE A 221 -3.43 -16.15 -12.02
C PHE A 221 -3.01 -16.69 -13.38
N GLN A 222 -3.97 -16.80 -14.31
CA GLN A 222 -3.74 -17.29 -15.67
C GLN A 222 -3.01 -16.26 -16.56
N GLU A 223 -2.96 -14.98 -16.17
CA GLU A 223 -2.30 -13.90 -16.90
C GLU A 223 -1.35 -13.12 -15.97
N ASP A 224 -0.35 -12.43 -16.54
CA ASP A 224 0.57 -11.55 -15.82
C ASP A 224 -0.15 -10.31 -15.24
N VAL A 225 -0.86 -10.50 -14.15
CA VAL A 225 -1.54 -9.42 -13.44
C VAL A 225 -0.62 -8.86 -12.37
N LEU A 226 -0.29 -7.57 -12.47
CA LEU A 226 0.46 -6.80 -11.45
C LEU A 226 -0.39 -6.55 -10.17
N ALA A 227 -1.18 -7.53 -9.75
CA ALA A 227 -1.96 -7.49 -8.53
C ALA A 227 -1.26 -8.36 -7.49
N TYR A 228 -0.72 -7.78 -6.45
CA TYR A 228 -0.18 -8.48 -5.29
C TYR A 228 -1.32 -9.19 -4.52
N PRO A 229 -1.72 -10.42 -4.89
CA PRO A 229 -2.94 -11.02 -4.38
C PRO A 229 -2.75 -11.54 -2.96
N ALA A 230 -3.83 -11.46 -2.19
CA ALA A 230 -3.95 -12.16 -0.91
C ALA A 230 -5.35 -12.74 -0.76
N ILE A 231 -5.42 -13.96 -0.23
CA ILE A 231 -6.66 -14.57 0.23
C ILE A 231 -6.86 -14.16 1.70
N THR A 232 -8.04 -13.65 2.03
CA THR A 232 -8.40 -13.28 3.39
C THR A 232 -9.62 -14.04 3.85
N LEU A 233 -9.53 -14.72 4.98
CA LEU A 233 -10.64 -15.42 5.63
C LEU A 233 -11.06 -14.65 6.87
N ILE A 234 -12.30 -14.22 6.89
CA ILE A 234 -12.92 -13.43 7.97
C ILE A 234 -14.24 -14.08 8.36
N SER A 235 -14.57 -14.11 9.63
CA SER A 235 -15.87 -14.62 10.08
C SER A 235 -16.62 -13.62 10.97
N ASN A 236 -17.96 -13.69 10.91
CA ASN A 236 -18.86 -12.99 11.81
C ASN A 236 -19.01 -13.77 13.12
N ALA A 237 -17.90 -13.96 13.81
CA ALA A 237 -17.77 -14.72 15.03
C ALA A 237 -17.13 -13.86 16.14
N ARG A 238 -17.04 -14.42 17.35
CA ARG A 238 -16.32 -13.77 18.45
C ARG A 238 -14.89 -13.47 18.03
N LEU A 239 -14.40 -12.26 18.35
CA LEU A 239 -13.05 -11.83 18.05
C LEU A 239 -12.02 -12.85 18.56
N GLY A 240 -11.16 -13.29 17.66
CA GLY A 240 -10.01 -14.14 17.98
C GLY A 240 -8.86 -13.32 18.57
N SER A 241 -8.00 -13.95 19.36
CA SER A 241 -6.76 -13.34 19.85
C SER A 241 -5.61 -13.45 18.85
N THR A 242 -5.72 -14.36 17.89
CA THR A 242 -4.69 -14.67 16.88
C THR A 242 -5.33 -14.94 15.52
N PHE A 243 -4.54 -14.83 14.46
CA PHE A 243 -4.89 -15.26 13.10
C PHE A 243 -3.68 -15.94 12.44
N THR A 244 -3.92 -16.72 11.38
CA THR A 244 -2.85 -17.39 10.64
C THR A 244 -2.40 -16.51 9.48
N PHE A 245 -1.10 -16.35 9.31
CA PHE A 245 -0.49 -15.67 8.17
C PHE A 245 0.45 -16.61 7.41
N SER A 246 0.21 -16.78 6.10
CA SER A 246 1.07 -17.54 5.18
C SER A 246 1.56 -16.64 4.05
N GLU A 247 2.76 -16.89 3.59
CA GLU A 247 3.34 -16.24 2.41
C GLU A 247 3.88 -17.32 1.48
N LEU A 248 3.16 -17.58 0.39
CA LEU A 248 3.43 -18.68 -0.53
C LEU A 248 4.21 -18.19 -1.74
N THR A 249 5.04 -19.09 -2.29
CA THR A 249 5.83 -18.86 -3.51
C THR A 249 5.21 -19.53 -4.74
N SER A 250 4.28 -20.46 -4.54
CA SER A 250 3.51 -21.16 -5.56
C SER A 250 2.14 -21.55 -5.01
N ILE A 251 1.13 -21.62 -5.89
CA ILE A 251 -0.21 -22.15 -5.51
C ILE A 251 -0.18 -23.61 -5.09
N THR A 252 0.86 -24.36 -5.49
CA THR A 252 1.02 -25.76 -5.07
C THR A 252 1.27 -25.93 -3.57
N GLU A 253 1.59 -24.85 -2.85
CA GLU A 253 1.76 -24.81 -1.40
C GLU A 253 0.44 -24.59 -0.65
N LEU A 254 -0.66 -24.26 -1.35
CA LEU A 254 -1.97 -24.07 -0.75
C LEU A 254 -2.39 -25.33 0.04
N GLY A 255 -2.80 -25.10 1.29
CA GLY A 255 -3.21 -26.16 2.20
C GLY A 255 -2.06 -27.00 2.80
N LYS A 256 -0.82 -26.82 2.37
CA LYS A 256 0.35 -27.53 2.90
C LYS A 256 1.14 -26.70 3.91
N ASP A 257 1.12 -25.38 3.77
CA ASP A 257 1.74 -24.46 4.73
C ASP A 257 0.81 -24.23 5.91
N ALA A 258 1.28 -24.59 7.11
CA ALA A 258 0.54 -24.34 8.35
C ALA A 258 0.44 -22.84 8.70
N GLY A 259 1.21 -21.99 8.03
CA GLY A 259 1.30 -20.58 8.31
C GLY A 259 1.90 -20.24 9.69
N ARG A 260 2.01 -18.95 9.96
CA ARG A 260 2.45 -18.44 11.26
C ARG A 260 1.25 -17.92 12.03
N LEU A 261 1.15 -18.29 13.29
CA LEU A 261 0.15 -17.73 14.20
C LEU A 261 0.63 -16.35 14.67
N LEU A 262 -0.15 -15.32 14.39
CA LEU A 262 0.15 -13.93 14.73
C LEU A 262 -0.95 -13.36 15.64
N PRO A 263 -0.65 -12.37 16.51
CA PRO A 263 -1.68 -11.66 17.27
C PRO A 263 -2.70 -11.00 16.34
N ALA A 264 -3.98 -11.14 16.65
CA ALA A 264 -5.04 -10.48 15.90
C ALA A 264 -4.92 -8.96 16.05
N PRO A 265 -5.10 -8.19 14.95
CA PRO A 265 -5.06 -6.74 15.00
C PRO A 265 -6.20 -6.21 15.88
N VAL A 266 -5.90 -5.26 16.77
CA VAL A 266 -6.88 -4.61 17.66
C VAL A 266 -7.26 -3.19 17.20
N SER A 267 -6.64 -2.71 16.13
CA SER A 267 -6.82 -1.35 15.59
C SER A 267 -6.74 -1.33 14.07
N ALA A 268 -6.84 -0.14 13.48
CA ALA A 268 -6.69 0.05 12.03
C ALA A 268 -5.24 -0.09 11.53
N ASP A 269 -4.26 -0.04 12.40
CA ASP A 269 -2.85 -0.28 12.04
C ASP A 269 -2.50 -1.75 12.22
N TRP A 270 -2.38 -2.47 11.09
CA TRP A 270 -2.01 -3.88 11.03
C TRP A 270 -0.53 -4.09 10.79
N SER A 271 0.26 -3.01 10.68
CA SER A 271 1.70 -3.11 10.37
C SER A 271 2.46 -3.93 11.43
N SER A 272 2.10 -3.77 12.71
CA SER A 272 2.70 -4.54 13.81
C SER A 272 2.39 -6.05 13.72
N ALA A 273 1.24 -6.43 13.20
CA ALA A 273 0.88 -7.84 13.03
C ALA A 273 1.70 -8.54 11.95
N PHE A 274 2.15 -7.80 10.91
CA PHE A 274 2.98 -8.35 9.84
C PHE A 274 4.48 -8.23 10.10
N ASN A 275 4.91 -7.34 10.98
CA ASN A 275 6.32 -7.19 11.32
C ASN A 275 6.83 -8.44 12.05
N ARG A 276 7.91 -9.03 11.52
CA ARG A 276 8.61 -10.15 12.17
C ARG A 276 9.30 -9.77 13.49
N VAL A 277 9.42 -8.47 13.73
CA VAL A 277 10.05 -7.94 14.93
C VAL A 277 9.07 -8.12 16.08
N GLN A 278 9.36 -9.09 16.95
CA GLN A 278 8.70 -9.24 18.26
C GLN A 278 8.70 -7.87 18.93
N SER A 279 7.68 -7.60 19.75
CA SER A 279 7.61 -6.40 20.60
C SER A 279 8.77 -6.41 21.61
N ASP A 280 9.95 -6.07 21.14
CA ASP A 280 11.13 -5.87 21.97
C ASP A 280 11.10 -4.40 22.39
N ASP A 281 10.75 -4.17 23.65
CA ASP A 281 10.68 -2.83 24.28
C ASP A 281 12.03 -2.07 24.23
N THR A 282 13.09 -2.70 23.75
CA THR A 282 14.42 -2.11 23.56
C THR A 282 14.63 -1.53 22.16
N LEU A 283 13.72 -1.83 21.21
CA LEU A 283 13.76 -1.24 19.87
C LEU A 283 12.98 0.06 19.84
N VAL A 284 13.46 1.01 19.06
CA VAL A 284 12.88 2.35 18.92
C VAL A 284 12.73 2.74 17.46
N THR A 285 11.81 3.63 17.18
CA THR A 285 11.65 4.24 15.84
C THR A 285 12.70 5.31 15.59
N ILE A 286 12.87 5.71 14.34
CA ILE A 286 13.77 6.80 13.94
C ILE A 286 13.46 8.09 14.71
N GLU A 287 12.16 8.41 14.87
CA GLU A 287 11.74 9.62 15.58
C GLU A 287 11.93 9.50 17.10
N GLU A 288 11.76 8.32 17.69
CA GLU A 288 12.05 8.06 19.11
C GLU A 288 13.54 8.11 19.46
N MET A 289 14.44 7.97 18.47
CA MET A 289 15.87 8.24 18.63
C MET A 289 16.19 9.75 18.61
N GLY A 290 15.23 10.61 18.26
CA GLY A 290 15.39 12.06 18.19
C GLY A 290 15.66 12.61 16.78
N PHE A 291 15.59 11.78 15.73
CA PHE A 291 15.75 12.22 14.35
C PHE A 291 14.42 12.71 13.75
N LEU A 292 14.53 13.51 12.69
CA LEU A 292 13.40 14.01 11.92
C LEU A 292 13.40 13.39 10.52
N VAL A 293 12.26 12.85 10.11
CA VAL A 293 12.05 12.28 8.75
C VAL A 293 11.28 13.25 7.89
N GLY A 294 11.83 13.65 6.75
CA GLY A 294 11.20 14.57 5.81
C GLY A 294 11.30 14.10 4.35
N ILE A 295 10.66 14.88 3.48
CA ILE A 295 10.74 14.75 2.03
C ILE A 295 11.34 16.02 1.45
N GLY A 296 12.11 15.88 0.36
CA GLY A 296 12.68 17.03 -0.34
C GLY A 296 11.61 17.90 -0.99
N VAL A 297 12.01 19.11 -1.39
CA VAL A 297 11.09 20.16 -1.81
C VAL A 297 10.38 19.85 -3.13
N ALA A 298 9.06 20.03 -3.16
CA ALA A 298 8.26 20.13 -4.37
C ALA A 298 8.03 21.62 -4.71
N THR A 299 8.52 22.04 -5.87
CA THR A 299 8.40 23.45 -6.29
C THR A 299 7.08 23.74 -7.03
N GLY A 300 6.51 22.72 -7.69
CA GLY A 300 5.37 22.85 -8.59
C GLY A 300 5.69 23.49 -9.94
N ALA A 301 6.98 23.78 -10.19
CA ALA A 301 7.51 24.22 -11.47
C ALA A 301 9.03 23.98 -11.51
N ASP A 302 9.43 22.71 -11.43
CA ASP A 302 10.85 22.33 -11.29
C ASP A 302 11.71 22.89 -12.44
N SER A 303 11.22 22.93 -13.67
CA SER A 303 11.93 23.51 -14.82
C SER A 303 12.26 25.01 -14.68
N ILE A 304 11.57 25.72 -13.75
CA ILE A 304 11.81 27.15 -13.47
C ILE A 304 12.66 27.30 -12.20
N PHE A 305 12.36 26.54 -11.16
CA PHE A 305 13.05 26.70 -9.88
C PHE A 305 14.33 25.88 -9.75
N ILE A 306 14.56 24.89 -10.63
CA ILE A 306 15.70 23.98 -10.55
C ILE A 306 16.39 23.89 -11.91
N ALA A 307 17.59 24.46 -12.03
CA ALA A 307 18.39 24.39 -13.25
C ALA A 307 19.88 24.58 -13.00
N LYS A 308 20.72 24.19 -13.96
CA LYS A 308 22.19 24.34 -13.90
C LYS A 308 22.62 25.78 -14.18
N ASP A 309 21.88 26.50 -14.98
CA ASP A 309 22.18 27.83 -15.47
C ASP A 309 21.62 28.98 -14.61
N LEU A 310 20.92 28.65 -13.51
CA LEU A 310 20.43 29.65 -12.55
C LEU A 310 21.51 30.60 -12.02
N PRO A 311 22.78 30.17 -11.78
CA PRO A 311 23.83 31.09 -11.32
C PRO A 311 24.15 32.27 -12.27
N SER A 312 23.76 32.19 -13.54
CA SER A 312 23.87 33.28 -14.51
C SER A 312 22.61 34.13 -14.65
N LYS A 313 21.53 33.77 -13.93
CA LYS A 313 20.19 34.37 -14.13
C LYS A 313 19.61 35.01 -12.86
N VAL A 314 20.11 34.64 -11.68
CA VAL A 314 19.60 35.11 -10.39
C VAL A 314 20.76 35.37 -9.43
N GLU A 315 20.50 36.10 -8.36
CA GLU A 315 21.47 36.38 -7.30
C GLU A 315 21.93 35.10 -6.62
N LYS A 316 23.25 34.96 -6.40
CA LYS A 316 23.88 33.74 -5.85
C LYS A 316 23.37 33.37 -4.46
N GLU A 317 23.00 34.36 -3.65
CA GLU A 317 22.49 34.16 -2.29
C GLU A 317 21.10 33.48 -2.24
N LEU A 318 20.38 33.51 -3.36
CA LEU A 318 19.11 32.81 -3.49
C LEU A 318 19.26 31.37 -4.00
N LEU A 319 20.49 30.90 -4.23
CA LEU A 319 20.75 29.59 -4.82
C LEU A 319 21.21 28.57 -3.78
N LEU A 320 20.56 27.44 -3.80
CA LEU A 320 20.93 26.27 -3.01
C LEU A 320 21.37 25.14 -3.95
N PRO A 321 22.58 24.55 -3.79
CA PRO A 321 22.95 23.35 -4.54
C PRO A 321 21.91 22.25 -4.28
N ALA A 322 21.29 21.71 -5.33
CA ALA A 322 20.17 20.78 -5.23
C ALA A 322 20.55 19.37 -5.71
N LEU A 323 20.12 18.36 -4.94
CA LEU A 323 20.28 16.96 -5.29
C LEU A 323 18.96 16.32 -5.68
N ASN A 324 19.03 15.43 -6.66
CA ASN A 324 17.93 14.53 -7.02
C ASN A 324 18.39 13.06 -6.96
N ALA A 325 17.44 12.12 -7.07
CA ALA A 325 17.76 10.69 -6.99
C ALA A 325 18.75 10.19 -8.07
N ARG A 326 18.88 10.90 -9.22
CA ARG A 326 19.82 10.53 -10.30
C ARG A 326 21.27 10.89 -9.93
N ASP A 327 21.46 11.81 -9.01
CA ASP A 327 22.78 12.17 -8.49
C ASP A 327 23.35 11.11 -7.53
N MET A 328 22.51 10.14 -7.16
CA MET A 328 22.82 8.99 -6.31
C MET A 328 22.93 7.75 -7.19
N SER A 329 24.10 7.51 -7.78
CA SER A 329 24.33 6.35 -8.65
C SER A 329 25.60 5.59 -8.25
N GLY A 330 25.54 4.26 -8.28
CA GLY A 330 26.65 3.43 -7.80
C GLY A 330 26.93 3.67 -6.32
N ASN A 331 28.19 3.64 -5.91
CA ASN A 331 28.62 3.87 -4.53
C ASN A 331 29.04 5.32 -4.27
N ARG A 332 28.56 6.28 -5.07
CA ARG A 332 29.00 7.69 -4.97
C ARG A 332 27.85 8.64 -5.21
N LEU A 333 27.93 9.77 -4.53
CA LEU A 333 27.09 10.93 -4.77
C LEU A 333 27.78 11.81 -5.83
N GLN A 334 27.14 11.98 -6.98
CA GLN A 334 27.66 12.77 -8.10
C GLN A 334 26.71 13.92 -8.40
N TRP A 335 27.00 15.09 -7.82
CA TRP A 335 26.19 16.27 -8.06
C TRP A 335 26.17 16.68 -9.53
N SER A 336 24.98 16.78 -10.09
CA SER A 336 24.75 17.14 -11.50
C SER A 336 24.93 18.63 -11.80
N GLY A 337 25.22 19.47 -10.81
CA GLY A 337 25.37 20.93 -10.97
C GLY A 337 24.04 21.68 -10.96
N GLN A 338 22.95 21.09 -10.48
CA GLN A 338 21.67 21.77 -10.38
C GLN A 338 21.59 22.66 -9.14
N TYR A 339 20.99 23.83 -9.30
CA TYR A 339 20.67 24.75 -8.22
C TYR A 339 19.17 24.90 -8.05
N LEU A 340 18.72 25.05 -6.80
CA LEU A 340 17.36 25.40 -6.43
C LEU A 340 17.31 26.91 -6.15
N LEU A 341 16.42 27.63 -6.83
CA LEU A 341 16.09 29.01 -6.51
C LEU A 341 15.19 29.03 -5.27
N ASN A 342 15.69 29.63 -4.21
CA ASN A 342 14.98 29.82 -2.95
C ASN A 342 14.33 31.21 -2.88
N PRO A 343 13.01 31.35 -3.00
CA PRO A 343 12.32 32.62 -2.89
C PRO A 343 11.95 33.00 -1.44
N TYR A 344 12.60 32.41 -0.43
CA TYR A 344 12.28 32.67 0.98
C TYR A 344 13.45 33.24 1.74
N LYS A 345 13.14 34.15 2.68
CA LYS A 345 14.04 34.64 3.71
C LYS A 345 14.25 33.56 4.80
N PRO A 346 15.28 33.67 5.65
CA PRO A 346 15.49 32.73 6.76
C PRO A 346 14.31 32.60 7.72
N ASN A 347 13.52 33.69 7.90
CA ASN A 347 12.29 33.66 8.72
C ASN A 347 11.10 32.99 8.01
N GLY A 348 11.28 32.57 6.73
CA GLY A 348 10.29 31.88 5.92
C GLY A 348 9.28 32.74 5.20
N GLU A 349 9.40 34.04 5.28
CA GLU A 349 8.67 34.96 4.41
C GLU A 349 9.25 34.93 3.00
N LEU A 350 8.42 35.23 2.01
CA LEU A 350 8.92 35.44 0.65
C LEU A 350 9.83 36.67 0.60
N ILE A 351 10.87 36.61 -0.23
CA ILE A 351 11.69 37.77 -0.55
C ILE A 351 10.84 38.86 -1.20
N ASN A 352 11.24 40.12 -1.02
CA ASN A 352 10.72 41.18 -1.90
C ASN A 352 11.50 41.19 -3.21
N LEU A 353 10.82 41.06 -4.33
CA LEU A 353 11.48 41.01 -5.66
C LEU A 353 12.20 42.31 -6.00
N GLU A 354 11.86 43.44 -5.41
CA GLU A 354 12.56 44.71 -5.60
C GLU A 354 14.00 44.68 -5.07
N ASP A 355 14.24 43.86 -4.05
CA ASP A 355 15.57 43.68 -3.44
C ASP A 355 16.50 42.77 -4.30
N TYR A 356 15.92 42.03 -5.27
CA TYR A 356 16.60 41.02 -6.10
C TYR A 356 16.27 41.18 -7.59
N PRO A 357 16.87 42.18 -8.27
CA PRO A 357 16.48 42.54 -9.64
C PRO A 357 16.69 41.44 -10.68
N GLN A 358 17.72 40.58 -10.53
CA GLN A 358 17.94 39.47 -11.45
C GLN A 358 16.87 38.38 -11.25
N ALA A 359 16.60 37.98 -10.03
CA ALA A 359 15.55 37.02 -9.71
C ALA A 359 14.17 37.57 -10.09
N ALA A 360 13.91 38.86 -9.88
CA ALA A 360 12.69 39.51 -10.32
C ALA A 360 12.50 39.40 -11.83
N ALA A 361 13.51 39.78 -12.63
CA ALA A 361 13.45 39.69 -14.10
C ALA A 361 13.22 38.23 -14.55
N TYR A 362 13.96 37.29 -13.95
CA TYR A 362 13.82 35.88 -14.27
C TYR A 362 12.43 35.35 -13.94
N LEU A 363 11.91 35.56 -12.74
CA LEU A 363 10.59 35.08 -12.30
C LEU A 363 9.46 35.75 -13.12
N ILE A 364 9.58 37.06 -13.44
CA ILE A 364 8.60 37.77 -14.24
C ILE A 364 8.55 37.20 -15.67
N SER A 365 9.68 36.82 -16.26
CA SER A 365 9.71 36.18 -17.60
C SER A 365 8.94 34.85 -17.63
N HIS A 366 8.77 34.18 -16.46
CA HIS A 366 8.02 32.94 -16.29
C HIS A 366 6.65 33.14 -15.62
N ARG A 367 6.20 34.38 -15.43
CA ARG A 367 5.02 34.72 -14.61
C ARG A 367 3.76 34.01 -15.07
N GLU A 368 3.52 33.92 -16.36
CA GLU A 368 2.32 33.25 -16.89
C GLU A 368 2.25 31.77 -16.48
N ALA A 369 3.36 31.05 -16.61
CA ALA A 369 3.45 29.64 -16.20
C ALA A 369 3.28 29.48 -14.69
N LEU A 370 3.92 30.34 -13.89
CA LEU A 370 3.87 30.31 -12.44
C LEU A 370 2.47 30.62 -11.89
N GLN A 371 1.73 31.55 -12.49
CA GLN A 371 0.36 31.92 -12.09
C GLN A 371 -0.67 30.82 -12.37
N LYS A 372 -0.44 29.93 -13.35
CA LYS A 372 -1.32 28.81 -13.66
C LYS A 372 -1.32 27.73 -12.55
N ARG A 373 -0.31 27.69 -11.69
CA ARG A 373 -0.20 26.69 -10.61
C ARG A 373 -1.28 26.91 -9.53
N HIS A 374 -1.75 25.80 -8.93
CA HIS A 374 -2.76 25.85 -7.88
C HIS A 374 -2.34 26.71 -6.68
N VAL A 375 -1.07 26.62 -6.26
CA VAL A 375 -0.53 27.41 -5.15
C VAL A 375 -0.57 28.91 -5.41
N ALA A 376 -0.34 29.35 -6.68
CA ALA A 376 -0.42 30.74 -7.07
C ALA A 376 -1.88 31.23 -7.20
N LYS A 377 -2.79 30.39 -7.70
CA LYS A 377 -4.22 30.70 -7.77
C LYS A 377 -4.82 30.96 -6.39
N LYS A 378 -4.39 30.20 -5.38
CA LYS A 378 -4.80 30.42 -3.96
C LYS A 378 -4.17 31.69 -3.35
N ASN A 379 -3.03 32.15 -3.86
CA ASN A 379 -2.28 33.29 -3.34
C ASN A 379 -1.77 34.18 -4.49
N PRO A 380 -2.63 34.97 -5.17
CA PRO A 380 -2.25 35.73 -6.38
C PRO A 380 -1.10 36.71 -6.17
N GLY A 381 -1.04 37.35 -4.98
CA GLY A 381 0.05 38.27 -4.62
C GLY A 381 1.40 37.58 -4.34
N LYS A 382 1.39 36.25 -4.14
CA LYS A 382 2.56 35.42 -3.85
C LYS A 382 2.79 34.39 -4.97
N TRP A 383 2.58 34.78 -6.21
CA TRP A 383 2.56 33.91 -7.38
C TRP A 383 3.88 33.16 -7.64
N TYR A 384 5.01 33.64 -7.11
CA TYR A 384 6.33 33.01 -7.19
C TYR A 384 6.63 32.06 -6.00
N LYS A 385 5.67 31.81 -5.13
CA LYS A 385 5.77 30.82 -4.05
C LYS A 385 5.89 29.39 -4.61
N THR A 386 6.72 28.54 -4.00
CA THR A 386 6.77 27.10 -4.28
C THR A 386 5.62 26.36 -3.58
N ILE A 387 5.37 25.08 -3.93
CA ILE A 387 4.39 24.25 -3.22
C ILE A 387 4.82 24.10 -1.77
N ASP A 388 6.01 23.51 -1.57
CA ASP A 388 6.60 23.38 -0.25
C ASP A 388 7.46 24.62 0.06
N ARG A 389 7.50 24.98 1.33
CA ARG A 389 8.39 26.03 1.81
C ARG A 389 9.84 25.51 1.82
N ILE A 390 10.76 26.28 1.27
CA ILE A 390 12.18 25.99 1.35
C ILE A 390 12.72 26.54 2.68
N VAL A 391 13.42 25.68 3.44
CA VAL A 391 14.10 26.05 4.70
C VAL A 391 15.61 25.97 4.46
N PRO A 392 16.31 27.10 4.23
CA PRO A 392 17.72 27.10 3.83
C PRO A 392 18.65 26.34 4.79
N ALA A 393 18.37 26.37 6.08
CA ALA A 393 19.12 25.65 7.11
C ALA A 393 19.21 24.13 6.89
N LEU A 394 18.25 23.53 6.17
CA LEU A 394 18.32 22.11 5.82
C LEU A 394 19.51 21.81 4.90
N LYS A 395 19.89 22.74 4.02
CA LYS A 395 21.09 22.59 3.17
C LYS A 395 22.34 22.42 4.02
N ASP A 396 22.50 23.20 5.08
CA ASP A 396 23.69 23.22 5.94
C ASP A 396 23.68 22.14 7.04
N SER A 397 22.57 21.41 7.19
CA SER A 397 22.43 20.36 8.19
C SER A 397 22.90 19.00 7.64
N PRO A 398 23.66 18.21 8.40
CA PRO A 398 23.93 16.82 8.05
C PRO A 398 22.62 16.02 7.92
N LYS A 399 22.54 15.18 6.90
CA LYS A 399 21.34 14.38 6.64
C LYS A 399 21.62 13.09 5.89
N VAL A 400 20.84 12.06 6.21
CA VAL A 400 20.72 10.84 5.39
C VAL A 400 19.82 11.16 4.22
N LEU A 401 20.18 10.72 3.03
CA LEU A 401 19.40 10.87 1.79
C LEU A 401 19.01 9.50 1.26
N LEU A 402 17.73 9.36 0.91
CA LEU A 402 17.13 8.13 0.41
C LEU A 402 16.26 8.42 -0.82
N PRO A 403 16.46 7.75 -1.97
CA PRO A 403 15.53 7.84 -3.07
C PRO A 403 14.22 7.09 -2.75
N ASP A 404 13.08 7.54 -3.28
CA ASP A 404 11.77 6.88 -3.06
C ASP A 404 11.80 5.39 -3.44
N ILE A 405 12.46 5.07 -4.55
CA ILE A 405 12.63 3.69 -5.05
C ILE A 405 14.12 3.47 -5.29
N SER A 406 14.68 2.46 -4.63
CA SER A 406 16.07 2.09 -4.83
C SER A 406 16.22 0.58 -4.95
N GLY A 407 16.70 0.15 -6.11
CA GLY A 407 17.04 -1.26 -6.35
C GLY A 407 18.26 -1.74 -5.58
N ASN A 408 19.20 -0.84 -5.29
CA ASN A 408 20.49 -1.16 -4.70
C ASN A 408 20.71 -0.56 -3.32
N GLN A 409 19.65 -0.21 -2.58
CA GLN A 409 19.74 0.38 -1.22
C GLN A 409 20.72 1.55 -1.13
N LEU A 410 20.69 2.43 -2.12
CA LEU A 410 21.57 3.61 -2.15
C LEU A 410 21.11 4.61 -1.07
N ILE A 411 21.81 4.61 0.05
CA ILE A 411 21.60 5.52 1.17
C ILE A 411 22.91 6.26 1.40
N PHE A 412 22.87 7.57 1.30
CA PHE A 412 24.04 8.42 1.49
C PHE A 412 23.85 9.39 2.61
N VAL A 413 24.95 9.76 3.26
CA VAL A 413 24.97 10.86 4.22
C VAL A 413 25.59 12.08 3.55
N ASP A 414 24.82 13.15 3.47
CA ASP A 414 25.29 14.49 3.11
C ASP A 414 25.69 15.21 4.40
N ASP A 415 26.89 15.75 4.44
CA ASP A 415 27.46 16.47 5.58
C ASP A 415 27.03 17.95 5.67
N GLY A 416 26.07 18.37 4.85
CA GLY A 416 25.53 19.73 4.83
C GLY A 416 25.92 20.52 3.60
N GLN A 417 25.98 19.89 2.43
CA GLN A 417 26.33 20.55 1.17
C GLN A 417 25.12 20.81 0.28
N PHE A 418 24.06 19.98 0.36
CA PHE A 418 23.01 19.94 -0.64
C PHE A 418 21.60 20.07 -0.07
N TYR A 419 20.69 20.54 -0.90
CA TYR A 419 19.25 20.57 -0.65
C TYR A 419 18.54 19.44 -1.41
N PRO A 420 17.74 18.56 -0.76
CA PRO A 420 17.05 17.45 -1.44
C PRO A 420 15.85 17.93 -2.25
N GLN A 421 15.68 17.41 -3.47
CA GLN A 421 14.48 17.57 -4.30
C GLN A 421 13.40 16.54 -3.91
N HIS A 422 12.16 16.75 -4.33
CA HIS A 422 10.97 15.98 -3.95
C HIS A 422 11.02 14.45 -4.20
N ASN A 423 11.99 13.98 -4.98
CA ASN A 423 12.21 12.55 -5.21
C ASN A 423 13.21 11.92 -4.23
N LEU A 424 13.66 12.68 -3.24
CA LEU A 424 14.50 12.24 -2.13
C LEU A 424 13.78 12.42 -0.81
N TYR A 425 13.85 11.40 0.04
CA TYR A 425 13.55 11.51 1.47
C TYR A 425 14.83 11.83 2.22
N TYR A 426 14.70 12.44 3.40
CA TYR A 426 15.85 12.72 4.24
C TYR A 426 15.56 12.44 5.72
N ILE A 427 16.64 12.16 6.47
CA ILE A 427 16.60 12.03 7.93
C ILE A 427 17.69 12.96 8.48
N THR A 428 17.34 13.82 9.42
CA THR A 428 18.23 14.81 10.02
C THR A 428 18.01 14.92 11.53
N GLY A 429 18.76 15.77 12.24
CA GLY A 429 18.60 16.00 13.68
C GLY A 429 19.64 15.28 14.55
N GLY A 430 20.70 14.71 13.96
CA GLY A 430 21.80 14.07 14.68
C GLY A 430 23.17 14.54 14.21
N SER A 431 24.21 14.10 14.91
CA SER A 431 25.61 14.29 14.48
C SER A 431 25.88 13.46 13.21
N LEU A 432 26.92 13.83 12.46
CA LEU A 432 27.35 13.10 11.28
C LEU A 432 27.56 11.61 11.57
N ARG A 433 28.22 11.28 12.70
CA ARG A 433 28.46 9.89 13.11
C ARG A 433 27.16 9.13 13.39
N GLN A 434 26.21 9.74 14.09
CA GLN A 434 24.90 9.12 14.36
C GLN A 434 24.13 8.85 13.06
N LEU A 435 24.17 9.77 12.10
CA LEU A 435 23.53 9.62 10.80
C LEU A 435 24.22 8.55 9.95
N GLN A 436 25.54 8.41 10.05
CA GLN A 436 26.27 7.31 9.38
C GLN A 436 25.92 5.94 9.97
N LEU A 437 25.83 5.82 11.32
CA LEU A 437 25.34 4.59 11.97
C LEU A 437 23.91 4.26 11.55
N LEU A 438 23.03 5.26 11.56
CA LEU A 438 21.65 5.08 11.10
C LEU A 438 21.59 4.64 9.64
N SER A 439 22.41 5.22 8.74
CA SER A 439 22.52 4.80 7.34
C SER A 439 22.94 3.35 7.20
N ALA A 440 23.95 2.93 7.97
CA ALA A 440 24.42 1.55 7.99
C ALA A 440 23.29 0.60 8.42
N MET A 441 22.54 0.94 9.46
CA MET A 441 21.40 0.14 9.92
C MET A 441 20.29 0.06 8.85
N LEU A 442 19.96 1.19 8.20
CA LEU A 442 18.96 1.25 7.13
C LEU A 442 19.35 0.40 5.90
N MET A 443 20.65 0.26 5.62
CA MET A 443 21.17 -0.60 4.54
C MET A 443 21.12 -2.08 4.87
N SER A 444 20.95 -2.49 6.12
CA SER A 444 20.96 -3.89 6.54
C SER A 444 19.75 -4.68 6.05
N ASP A 445 19.92 -5.98 5.89
CA ASP A 445 18.82 -6.92 5.59
C ASP A 445 17.78 -6.96 6.72
N TYR A 446 18.18 -6.68 7.95
CA TYR A 446 17.28 -6.54 9.10
C TYR A 446 16.22 -5.46 8.86
N VAL A 447 16.62 -4.26 8.46
CA VAL A 447 15.69 -3.14 8.18
C VAL A 447 14.98 -3.35 6.85
N LYS A 448 15.66 -3.89 5.83
CA LYS A 448 15.05 -4.20 4.54
C LYS A 448 13.90 -5.19 4.68
N SER A 449 14.04 -6.23 5.52
CA SER A 449 12.98 -7.20 5.77
C SER A 449 11.75 -6.56 6.42
N GLN A 450 11.93 -5.61 7.34
CA GLN A 450 10.84 -4.83 7.91
C GLN A 450 10.17 -3.96 6.85
N LEU A 451 10.96 -3.25 6.05
CA LEU A 451 10.43 -2.38 5.00
C LEU A 451 9.60 -3.16 3.99
N LEU A 452 10.08 -4.32 3.55
CA LEU A 452 9.35 -5.23 2.66
C LEU A 452 8.02 -5.71 3.26
N SER A 453 7.95 -5.88 4.58
CA SER A 453 6.73 -6.31 5.26
C SER A 453 5.64 -5.24 5.35
N ILE A 454 6.01 -3.94 5.34
CA ILE A 454 5.10 -2.80 5.54
C ILE A 454 4.85 -1.97 4.28
N THR A 455 5.64 -2.14 3.21
CA THR A 455 5.51 -1.39 1.96
C THR A 455 5.01 -2.28 0.83
N ASN A 456 4.41 -1.67 -0.18
CA ASN A 456 4.15 -2.35 -1.45
C ASN A 456 5.41 -2.29 -2.30
N CYS A 457 5.83 -3.44 -2.81
CA CYS A 457 6.94 -3.50 -3.76
C CYS A 457 6.53 -2.93 -5.12
N MET A 458 7.45 -2.28 -5.80
CA MET A 458 7.30 -1.87 -7.21
C MET A 458 7.79 -2.99 -8.13
N ASN A 459 7.51 -2.85 -9.44
CA ASN A 459 8.03 -3.78 -10.45
C ASN A 459 9.51 -4.05 -10.24
N GLY A 460 9.89 -5.33 -10.10
CA GLY A 460 11.24 -5.73 -9.74
C GLY A 460 11.45 -6.05 -8.26
N GLY A 461 10.40 -6.00 -7.41
CA GLY A 461 10.47 -6.40 -5.99
C GLY A 461 11.12 -5.36 -5.06
N TYR A 462 11.28 -4.10 -5.51
CA TYR A 462 11.93 -3.07 -4.71
C TYR A 462 10.96 -2.36 -3.77
N PRO A 463 11.31 -2.20 -2.47
CA PRO A 463 10.49 -1.48 -1.51
C PRO A 463 10.54 0.04 -1.75
N ARG A 464 9.54 0.74 -1.22
CA ARG A 464 9.49 2.21 -1.24
C ARG A 464 9.95 2.79 0.10
N TRP A 465 10.85 3.77 0.04
CA TRP A 465 11.41 4.46 1.21
C TRP A 465 10.60 5.69 1.64
N GLN A 466 9.28 5.64 1.52
CA GLN A 466 8.42 6.77 1.87
C GLN A 466 8.44 7.07 3.37
N SER A 467 8.30 8.35 3.74
CA SER A 467 8.35 8.82 5.13
C SER A 467 7.36 8.08 6.05
N GLN A 468 6.18 7.73 5.54
CA GLN A 468 5.17 6.96 6.29
C GLN A 468 5.64 5.54 6.68
N TYR A 469 6.55 4.94 5.91
CA TYR A 469 7.15 3.64 6.21
C TYR A 469 8.41 3.81 7.06
N LEU A 470 9.26 4.79 6.76
CA LEU A 470 10.45 5.09 7.55
C LEU A 470 10.12 5.31 9.03
N ARG A 471 9.03 6.03 9.32
CA ARG A 471 8.56 6.28 10.69
C ARG A 471 8.09 5.03 11.45
N LYS A 472 7.84 3.94 10.75
CA LYS A 472 7.38 2.66 11.33
C LYS A 472 8.49 1.63 11.53
N LEU A 473 9.68 1.89 11.00
CA LEU A 473 10.83 1.02 11.19
C LEU A 473 11.28 1.09 12.64
N VAL A 474 11.55 -0.07 13.23
CA VAL A 474 12.08 -0.19 14.58
C VAL A 474 13.44 -0.87 14.58
N MET A 475 14.37 -0.33 15.34
CA MET A 475 15.75 -0.81 15.36
C MET A 475 16.41 -0.46 16.69
N PRO A 476 17.58 -1.03 17.03
CA PRO A 476 18.36 -0.60 18.18
C PRO A 476 18.66 0.90 18.16
N ASP A 477 18.59 1.55 19.31
CA ASP A 477 18.94 2.97 19.41
C ASP A 477 20.42 3.18 19.08
N VAL A 478 20.71 3.98 18.04
CA VAL A 478 22.09 4.30 17.61
C VAL A 478 22.94 4.90 18.75
N ASN A 479 22.30 5.48 19.76
CA ASN A 479 22.97 6.08 20.93
C ASN A 479 23.28 5.06 22.03
N ALA A 480 22.75 3.85 21.93
CA ALA A 480 22.89 2.78 22.92
C ALA A 480 23.70 1.58 22.38
N ILE A 481 24.22 1.65 21.16
CA ILE A 481 25.07 0.61 20.58
C ILE A 481 26.44 0.67 21.29
N GLU A 482 26.96 -0.51 21.66
CA GLU A 482 28.30 -0.64 22.20
C GLU A 482 29.36 -0.10 21.21
N GLU A 483 30.33 0.63 21.69
CA GLU A 483 31.30 1.35 20.85
C GLU A 483 32.06 0.44 19.89
N SER A 484 32.44 -0.77 20.32
CA SER A 484 33.12 -1.74 19.47
C SER A 484 32.23 -2.23 18.28
N LEU A 485 30.93 -2.42 18.52
CA LEU A 485 29.96 -2.77 17.49
C LEU A 485 29.67 -1.58 16.57
N ALA A 486 29.59 -0.38 17.12
CA ALA A 486 29.40 0.86 16.36
C ALA A 486 30.57 1.09 15.39
N GLU A 487 31.81 0.93 15.83
CA GLU A 487 33.00 1.05 14.97
C GLU A 487 33.03 -0.03 13.87
N ARG A 488 32.68 -1.27 14.21
CA ARG A 488 32.58 -2.36 13.21
C ARG A 488 31.51 -2.06 12.15
N LEU A 489 30.35 -1.54 12.58
CA LEU A 489 29.25 -1.19 11.70
C LEU A 489 29.63 -0.02 10.78
N LEU A 490 30.26 1.03 11.32
CA LEU A 490 30.76 2.16 10.55
C LEU A 490 31.84 1.74 9.56
N GLY A 491 32.78 0.89 9.96
CA GLY A 491 33.82 0.37 9.09
C GLY A 491 33.25 -0.41 7.91
N ALA A 492 32.25 -1.26 8.15
CA ALA A 492 31.54 -1.98 7.10
C ALA A 492 30.76 -1.04 6.16
N TYR A 493 30.08 -0.03 6.71
CA TYR A 493 29.37 1.00 5.94
C TYR A 493 30.31 1.78 5.02
N LEU A 494 31.42 2.29 5.52
CA LEU A 494 32.38 3.10 4.76
C LEU A 494 33.12 2.32 3.69
N SER A 495 33.31 1.00 3.89
CA SER A 495 33.92 0.10 2.90
C SER A 495 32.90 -0.54 1.95
N PHE A 496 31.58 -0.28 2.11
CA PHE A 496 30.49 -0.94 1.39
C PHE A 496 30.53 -2.47 1.49
N ASP A 497 31.02 -3.01 2.60
CA ASP A 497 31.03 -4.45 2.89
C ASP A 497 29.68 -4.89 3.49
N MET A 498 28.75 -5.25 2.61
CA MET A 498 27.38 -5.62 2.99
C MET A 498 27.33 -6.90 3.83
N ALA A 499 28.22 -7.85 3.60
CA ALA A 499 28.28 -9.09 4.38
C ALA A 499 28.65 -8.77 5.84
N ARG A 500 29.74 -8.06 6.03
CA ARG A 500 30.18 -7.62 7.38
C ARG A 500 29.17 -6.69 8.06
N LEU A 501 28.48 -5.85 7.28
CA LEU A 501 27.41 -4.97 7.79
C LEU A 501 26.25 -5.79 8.35
N ASN A 502 25.78 -6.79 7.62
CA ASN A 502 24.67 -7.65 8.05
C ASN A 502 25.06 -8.52 9.26
N ASP A 503 26.26 -9.09 9.28
CA ASP A 503 26.77 -9.86 10.42
C ASP A 503 26.86 -8.98 11.67
N THR A 504 27.41 -7.75 11.53
CA THR A 504 27.49 -6.83 12.65
C THR A 504 26.11 -6.39 13.12
N MET A 505 25.16 -6.17 12.20
CA MET A 505 23.79 -5.84 12.57
C MET A 505 23.09 -6.97 13.31
N ALA A 506 23.35 -8.24 12.95
CA ALA A 506 22.84 -9.40 13.67
C ALA A 506 23.40 -9.45 15.12
N ASP A 507 24.70 -9.16 15.30
CA ASP A 507 25.31 -9.06 16.63
C ASP A 507 24.65 -7.94 17.46
N ILE A 508 24.42 -6.75 16.87
CA ILE A 508 23.76 -5.62 17.53
C ILE A 508 22.32 -5.98 17.93
N VAL A 509 21.58 -6.66 17.07
CA VAL A 509 20.18 -7.05 17.34
C VAL A 509 20.10 -8.15 18.41
N SER A 510 21.09 -9.04 18.51
CA SER A 510 21.12 -10.12 19.51
C SER A 510 21.74 -9.73 20.85
N ALA A 511 22.48 -8.62 20.92
CA ALA A 511 23.14 -8.17 22.14
C ALA A 511 22.12 -7.82 23.25
N PRO A 512 22.39 -8.10 24.52
CA PRO A 512 21.57 -7.65 25.64
C PRO A 512 21.47 -6.12 25.67
N ARG A 513 20.26 -5.59 25.69
CA ARG A 513 20.02 -4.14 25.63
C ARG A 513 19.23 -3.65 26.83
N ALA A 514 19.62 -2.51 27.38
CA ALA A 514 18.81 -1.77 28.34
C ALA A 514 17.62 -1.10 27.61
N LYS A 515 16.49 -0.91 28.32
CA LYS A 515 15.36 -0.15 27.77
C LYS A 515 15.85 1.24 27.31
N SER A 516 15.65 1.55 26.05
CA SER A 516 16.02 2.87 25.50
C SER A 516 15.16 3.98 26.14
N ARG A 517 15.78 5.12 26.46
CA ARG A 517 15.05 6.33 26.83
C ARG A 517 14.50 6.94 25.54
N ARG A 518 13.19 6.80 25.28
CA ARG A 518 12.51 7.47 24.18
C ARG A 518 12.78 8.97 24.26
N ARG A 519 13.37 9.52 23.22
CA ARG A 519 13.67 10.96 23.09
C ARG A 519 12.58 11.57 22.24
N GLN A 520 12.09 12.75 22.63
CA GLN A 520 11.33 13.56 21.68
C GLN A 520 12.33 14.24 20.73
N PRO A 521 12.00 14.37 19.43
CA PRO A 521 12.79 15.16 18.50
C PRO A 521 13.04 16.53 19.14
N GLN A 522 14.29 16.91 19.34
CA GLN A 522 14.58 18.26 19.79
C GLN A 522 14.17 19.21 18.68
N ALA A 523 13.07 19.89 18.88
CA ALA A 523 12.62 21.01 18.05
C ALA A 523 13.60 22.20 18.28
N GLN A 524 14.86 22.05 17.88
CA GLN A 524 15.71 23.19 17.67
C GLN A 524 15.23 23.88 16.40
N GLN A 525 14.28 24.81 16.56
CA GLN A 525 13.95 25.93 15.65
C GLN A 525 13.77 25.64 14.13
N LEU A 526 13.55 24.38 13.74
CA LEU A 526 13.02 24.04 12.44
C LEU A 526 11.53 23.71 12.64
N THR A 527 10.71 24.71 12.93
CA THR A 527 9.25 24.58 12.85
C THR A 527 8.89 24.32 11.39
N PHE A 528 8.90 23.05 11.02
CA PHE A 528 8.26 22.58 9.79
C PHE A 528 6.75 22.58 10.06
N ASP A 529 6.10 23.71 9.86
CA ASP A 529 4.64 23.74 9.72
C ASP A 529 4.30 23.02 8.42
N PHE A 530 4.03 21.72 8.53
CA PHE A 530 3.31 20.98 7.50
C PHE A 530 1.85 21.48 7.53
N ALA A 531 1.55 22.52 6.78
CA ALA A 531 0.16 22.86 6.46
C ALA A 531 -0.38 21.70 5.61
N MET A 532 -1.30 20.90 6.21
CA MET A 532 -2.14 19.92 5.54
C MET A 532 -3.03 20.58 4.47
#